data_a1e05490458df5b6ff35e566264405b0
#
_entry.id   a1e05490458df5b6ff35e566264405b0
#
_cell.length_a   1.000
_cell.length_b   1.000
_cell.length_c   1.000
_cell.angle_alpha   90.00
_cell.angle_beta   90.00
_cell.angle_gamma   90.00
#
_symmetry.space_group_name_H-M   'P 1'
#
loop_
_entity.id
_entity.type
_entity.pdbx_description
1 polymer ?
#
loop_
_entity_poly.entity_id
_entity_poly.type
_entity_poly.pdbx_seq_one_letter_code
_entity_poly.pdbx_strand_id
1 'polypeptide(L)'
;MKPPPSSSILRKNRLSPFLFTLLAFIVFVTILYSEDFSCIFSQLEYSSLSAPPNSISRINKNKKLPFAIGETEDGCDVFSGRWVHDDSRPLYEEEECPYIQPQLTCQKQGRPDKDYRQWRWQPHGCSLPSFNATLMLETLRGKRMLYVGDSLNRGQYVSMVCLLHRLIPENAKSMETFGSLTVFTAKDYNATIEFYWAPFLLESNSDDAVVHRISDRVVRKGSINKHGKNWKGADIVVFNTYLWWMTGLEFKILQGSFDDEVKDIAMVSTEDAYRMGMKSMLRWVKKNMDPKKTRVFFTSMSPSHQKSIDWGGEPNMNCYNETTMIEDQSYWGSDSRKSIMEVIGQVFRRSKVPITFLNITQLSSYRKDAHTSIYKKQWSPLTAEQLANPVSYADCVHWCLPGLQDTWNELLFAKLFYP
;
A
#
# COMPACT_ATOMS: atom_id res chain seq x y z
N MET A 1 -83.64 -19.61 -35.51
CA MET A 1 -82.60 -20.60 -35.18
C MET A 1 -81.26 -19.91 -35.26
N LYS A 2 -80.60 -19.71 -34.09
CA LYS A 2 -79.21 -19.17 -33.98
C LYS A 2 -78.24 -20.36 -33.96
N PRO A 3 -77.08 -20.32 -34.63
CA PRO A 3 -76.07 -21.37 -34.49
C PRO A 3 -75.27 -21.21 -33.19
N PRO A 4 -74.70 -22.30 -32.64
CA PRO A 4 -73.97 -22.26 -31.40
C PRO A 4 -72.53 -21.70 -31.56
N PRO A 5 -71.89 -21.17 -30.46
CA PRO A 5 -70.58 -20.58 -30.55
C PRO A 5 -69.48 -21.68 -30.57
N SER A 6 -68.46 -21.45 -31.42
CA SER A 6 -67.28 -22.29 -31.55
C SER A 6 -66.33 -22.06 -30.38
N SER A 7 -66.00 -23.16 -29.64
CA SER A 7 -65.00 -23.17 -28.58
C SER A 7 -63.59 -23.22 -29.17
N SER A 8 -62.78 -22.18 -28.99
CA SER A 8 -61.35 -22.18 -29.31
C SER A 8 -60.55 -22.99 -28.26
N ILE A 9 -60.01 -24.11 -28.70
CA ILE A 9 -59.09 -24.95 -27.86
C ILE A 9 -57.73 -24.26 -27.82
N LEU A 10 -57.37 -23.69 -26.68
CA LEU A 10 -56.00 -23.23 -26.38
C LEU A 10 -55.06 -24.45 -26.28
N ARG A 11 -54.24 -24.64 -27.32
CA ARG A 11 -53.13 -25.61 -27.31
C ARG A 11 -52.07 -25.15 -26.30
N LYS A 12 -52.01 -25.79 -25.12
CA LYS A 12 -50.86 -25.71 -24.20
C LYS A 12 -49.66 -26.35 -24.88
N ASN A 13 -48.72 -25.57 -25.33
CA ASN A 13 -47.40 -26.03 -25.71
C ASN A 13 -46.68 -26.61 -24.49
N ARG A 14 -46.67 -27.92 -24.35
CA ARG A 14 -45.79 -28.61 -23.39
C ARG A 14 -44.39 -28.65 -24.02
N LEU A 15 -43.45 -27.91 -23.40
CA LEU A 15 -42.03 -28.04 -23.69
C LEU A 15 -41.64 -29.52 -23.54
N SER A 16 -40.92 -30.06 -24.54
CA SER A 16 -40.43 -31.45 -24.55
C SER A 16 -39.61 -31.73 -23.29
N PRO A 17 -39.80 -32.86 -22.60
CA PRO A 17 -38.96 -33.25 -21.45
C PRO A 17 -37.46 -33.17 -21.74
N PHE A 18 -37.07 -33.41 -23.01
CA PHE A 18 -35.70 -33.33 -23.47
C PHE A 18 -35.18 -31.85 -23.46
N LEU A 19 -35.99 -30.89 -23.77
CA LEU A 19 -35.62 -29.48 -23.74
C LEU A 19 -35.44 -28.97 -22.27
N PHE A 20 -36.24 -29.51 -21.35
CA PHE A 20 -36.13 -29.20 -19.93
C PHE A 20 -34.85 -29.79 -19.32
N THR A 21 -34.50 -31.04 -19.68
CA THR A 21 -33.24 -31.66 -19.21
C THR A 21 -32.01 -31.00 -19.81
N LEU A 22 -32.06 -30.56 -21.07
CA LEU A 22 -30.98 -29.81 -21.71
C LEU A 22 -30.76 -28.45 -21.04
N LEU A 23 -31.83 -27.69 -20.75
CA LEU A 23 -31.76 -26.42 -20.04
C LEU A 23 -31.23 -26.60 -18.61
N ALA A 24 -31.69 -27.63 -17.87
CA ALA A 24 -31.19 -27.94 -16.55
C ALA A 24 -29.70 -28.32 -16.57
N PHE A 25 -29.25 -29.07 -17.57
CA PHE A 25 -27.84 -29.42 -17.75
C PHE A 25 -26.99 -28.18 -18.09
N ILE A 26 -27.46 -27.28 -18.95
CA ILE A 26 -26.77 -26.02 -19.26
C ILE A 26 -26.64 -25.14 -18.01
N VAL A 27 -27.71 -25.01 -17.21
CA VAL A 27 -27.69 -24.26 -15.94
C VAL A 27 -26.72 -24.90 -14.94
N PHE A 28 -26.71 -26.23 -14.84
CA PHE A 28 -25.79 -26.95 -13.95
C PHE A 28 -24.33 -26.77 -14.38
N VAL A 29 -24.03 -26.86 -15.67
CA VAL A 29 -22.69 -26.62 -16.23
C VAL A 29 -22.29 -25.14 -16.02
N THR A 30 -23.19 -24.17 -16.23
CA THR A 30 -22.90 -22.75 -15.93
C THR A 30 -22.65 -22.50 -14.46
N ILE A 31 -23.30 -23.20 -13.53
CA ILE A 31 -23.03 -23.10 -12.10
C ILE A 31 -21.66 -23.72 -11.75
N LEU A 32 -21.32 -24.88 -12.29
CA LEU A 32 -20.02 -25.53 -12.06
C LEU A 32 -18.82 -24.74 -12.59
N TYR A 33 -19.00 -24.04 -13.70
CA TYR A 33 -17.94 -23.21 -14.31
C TYR A 33 -18.05 -21.72 -13.95
N SER A 34 -19.01 -21.30 -13.12
CA SER A 34 -19.19 -19.91 -12.73
C SER A 34 -18.02 -19.38 -11.90
N GLU A 35 -17.33 -20.23 -11.15
CA GLU A 35 -16.13 -19.86 -10.40
C GLU A 35 -14.95 -19.58 -11.37
N ASP A 36 -14.77 -20.40 -12.41
CA ASP A 36 -13.74 -20.19 -13.43
C ASP A 36 -14.04 -18.97 -14.32
N PHE A 37 -15.30 -18.74 -14.67
CA PHE A 37 -15.73 -17.55 -15.40
C PHE A 37 -15.60 -16.27 -14.59
N SER A 38 -15.87 -16.32 -13.28
CA SER A 38 -15.62 -15.20 -12.38
C SER A 38 -14.14 -14.86 -12.29
N CYS A 39 -13.26 -15.87 -12.36
CA CYS A 39 -11.81 -15.68 -12.39
C CYS A 39 -11.35 -15.01 -13.71
N ILE A 40 -11.88 -15.44 -14.85
CA ILE A 40 -11.55 -14.86 -16.17
C ILE A 40 -12.08 -13.43 -16.30
N PHE A 41 -13.30 -13.14 -15.84
CA PHE A 41 -13.83 -11.78 -15.81
C PHE A 41 -13.09 -10.88 -14.82
N SER A 42 -12.71 -11.41 -13.66
CA SER A 42 -11.89 -10.65 -12.69
C SER A 42 -10.48 -10.38 -13.22
N GLN A 43 -9.90 -11.28 -14.02
CA GLN A 43 -8.62 -11.04 -14.71
C GLN A 43 -8.74 -9.99 -15.82
N LEU A 44 -9.84 -10.00 -16.60
CA LEU A 44 -10.10 -8.98 -17.63
C LEU A 44 -10.41 -7.60 -17.00
N GLU A 45 -11.14 -7.55 -15.90
CA GLU A 45 -11.34 -6.32 -15.13
C GLU A 45 -10.04 -5.88 -14.41
N TYR A 46 -9.20 -6.82 -13.97
CA TYR A 46 -7.95 -6.48 -13.30
C TYR A 46 -6.88 -5.98 -14.28
N SER A 47 -6.80 -6.54 -15.49
CA SER A 47 -5.97 -5.94 -16.56
C SER A 47 -6.48 -4.55 -16.99
N SER A 48 -7.76 -4.26 -16.80
CA SER A 48 -8.30 -2.90 -16.93
C SER A 48 -8.11 -2.05 -15.66
N LEU A 49 -7.82 -2.67 -14.51
CA LEU A 49 -7.49 -2.03 -13.24
C LEU A 49 -6.00 -1.69 -13.11
N SER A 50 -5.13 -2.43 -13.80
CA SER A 50 -3.71 -2.13 -13.92
C SER A 50 -3.42 -1.05 -14.97
N ALA A 51 -4.35 -0.76 -15.87
CA ALA A 51 -4.29 0.47 -16.63
C ALA A 51 -4.48 1.64 -15.64
N PRO A 52 -3.54 2.58 -15.55
CA PRO A 52 -3.77 3.79 -14.79
C PRO A 52 -5.08 4.39 -15.27
N PRO A 53 -5.88 5.01 -14.41
CA PRO A 53 -7.11 5.64 -14.85
C PRO A 53 -6.78 6.83 -15.74
N ASN A 54 -6.51 6.55 -17.02
CA ASN A 54 -6.33 7.54 -18.09
C ASN A 54 -7.60 8.39 -18.32
N SER A 55 -8.60 8.23 -17.46
CA SER A 55 -9.82 9.05 -17.45
C SER A 55 -9.90 10.01 -16.27
N ILE A 56 -8.90 10.07 -15.39
CA ILE A 56 -8.79 11.15 -14.42
C ILE A 56 -8.01 12.28 -15.07
N SER A 57 -8.76 13.08 -15.71
CA SER A 57 -8.43 14.41 -16.15
C SER A 57 -8.20 14.58 -17.65
N ARG A 58 -9.26 14.93 -18.33
CA ARG A 58 -9.18 16.21 -19.01
C ARG A 58 -9.11 17.33 -17.95
N ILE A 59 -8.14 17.25 -17.02
CA ILE A 59 -7.61 18.41 -16.32
C ILE A 59 -6.89 19.16 -17.40
N ASN A 60 -7.34 20.37 -17.64
CA ASN A 60 -6.76 21.37 -18.53
C ASN A 60 -5.23 21.15 -18.66
N LYS A 61 -4.73 20.75 -19.84
CA LYS A 61 -3.31 20.49 -20.14
C LYS A 61 -2.35 21.65 -19.81
N ASN A 62 -2.83 22.74 -19.23
CA ASN A 62 -2.08 23.97 -18.96
C ASN A 62 -1.82 24.25 -17.48
N LYS A 63 -2.10 23.34 -16.53
CA LYS A 63 -1.78 23.57 -15.13
C LYS A 63 -0.67 22.63 -14.67
N LYS A 64 0.58 23.13 -14.69
CA LYS A 64 1.73 22.44 -14.11
C LYS A 64 1.47 22.11 -12.64
N LEU A 65 1.60 20.84 -12.26
CA LEU A 65 1.48 20.41 -10.86
C LEU A 65 2.64 20.99 -10.02
N PRO A 66 2.45 21.27 -8.73
CA PRO A 66 3.55 21.72 -7.86
C PRO A 66 4.74 20.75 -7.96
N PHE A 67 5.95 21.29 -7.99
CA PHE A 67 7.24 20.59 -8.07
C PHE A 67 7.53 19.86 -9.40
N ALA A 68 6.58 19.73 -10.31
CA ALA A 68 6.82 19.09 -11.60
C ALA A 68 7.84 19.87 -12.43
N ILE A 69 8.86 19.17 -12.95
CA ILE A 69 9.90 19.74 -13.84
C ILE A 69 9.77 19.20 -15.27
N GLY A 70 9.13 18.04 -15.44
CA GLY A 70 8.86 17.39 -16.72
C GLY A 70 7.54 16.60 -16.67
N GLU A 71 7.36 15.70 -17.60
CA GLU A 71 6.21 14.79 -17.68
C GLU A 71 6.74 13.38 -17.89
N THR A 72 5.98 12.36 -17.41
CA THR A 72 6.25 10.97 -17.78
C THR A 72 5.98 10.79 -19.28
N GLU A 73 6.76 9.98 -19.97
CA GLU A 73 6.57 9.65 -21.38
C GLU A 73 5.12 9.17 -21.65
N ASP A 74 4.55 9.61 -22.76
CA ASP A 74 3.17 9.22 -23.13
C ASP A 74 3.03 7.69 -23.23
N GLY A 75 2.02 7.15 -22.55
CA GLY A 75 1.77 5.71 -22.47
C GLY A 75 2.67 4.92 -21.50
N CYS A 76 3.57 5.58 -20.80
CA CYS A 76 4.41 4.94 -19.77
C CYS A 76 3.63 4.73 -18.46
N ASP A 77 3.52 3.48 -18.04
CA ASP A 77 3.11 3.12 -16.68
C ASP A 77 4.36 2.72 -15.87
N VAL A 78 4.85 3.64 -15.04
CA VAL A 78 6.04 3.42 -14.20
C VAL A 78 5.84 2.31 -13.16
N PHE A 79 4.62 1.86 -12.92
CA PHE A 79 4.30 0.78 -11.97
C PHE A 79 4.22 -0.59 -12.62
N SER A 80 4.19 -0.66 -13.96
CA SER A 80 4.24 -1.90 -14.74
C SER A 80 5.65 -2.11 -15.28
N GLY A 81 6.31 -3.19 -14.87
CA GLY A 81 7.72 -3.40 -15.21
C GLY A 81 8.26 -4.75 -14.72
N ARG A 82 9.57 -4.81 -14.57
CA ARG A 82 10.29 -5.97 -14.05
C ARG A 82 11.46 -5.54 -13.16
N TRP A 83 11.87 -6.42 -12.27
CA TRP A 83 13.11 -6.26 -11.54
C TRP A 83 14.32 -6.63 -12.43
N VAL A 84 15.35 -5.82 -12.36
CA VAL A 84 16.59 -5.99 -13.11
C VAL A 84 17.76 -5.88 -12.13
N HIS A 85 18.71 -6.81 -12.21
CA HIS A 85 19.94 -6.74 -11.41
C HIS A 85 20.74 -5.50 -11.80
N ASP A 86 21.31 -4.84 -10.80
CA ASP A 86 22.06 -3.59 -10.98
C ASP A 86 23.19 -3.51 -9.97
N ASP A 87 24.42 -3.69 -10.46
CA ASP A 87 25.64 -3.68 -9.63
C ASP A 87 25.94 -2.31 -9.01
N SER A 88 25.25 -1.24 -9.46
CA SER A 88 25.37 0.08 -8.85
C SER A 88 24.53 0.23 -7.57
N ARG A 89 23.79 -0.80 -7.18
CA ARG A 89 22.97 -0.84 -5.98
C ARG A 89 23.72 -1.49 -4.81
N PRO A 90 23.35 -1.16 -3.59
CA PRO A 90 22.34 -0.21 -3.16
C PRO A 90 22.77 1.27 -3.30
N LEU A 91 21.84 2.20 -3.19
CA LEU A 91 22.11 3.66 -3.26
C LEU A 91 22.87 4.20 -2.04
N TYR A 92 22.86 3.47 -0.94
CA TYR A 92 23.62 3.70 0.30
C TYR A 92 23.82 2.37 1.02
N GLU A 93 24.86 2.27 1.85
CA GLU A 93 25.05 1.10 2.71
C GLU A 93 24.28 1.26 4.03
N GLU A 94 23.89 0.14 4.66
CA GLU A 94 23.15 0.13 5.94
C GLU A 94 23.89 0.92 7.02
N GLU A 95 25.22 0.76 7.09
CA GLU A 95 26.09 1.39 8.08
C GLU A 95 26.23 2.90 7.87
N GLU A 96 25.99 3.40 6.66
CA GLU A 96 26.05 4.82 6.34
C GLU A 96 24.82 5.61 6.83
N CYS A 97 23.70 4.93 7.14
CA CYS A 97 22.47 5.59 7.58
C CYS A 97 22.17 5.29 9.04
N PRO A 98 22.56 6.17 9.99
CA PRO A 98 22.32 5.96 11.42
C PRO A 98 20.86 6.05 11.84
N TYR A 99 19.97 6.41 10.93
CA TYR A 99 18.55 6.61 11.17
C TYR A 99 17.72 5.34 10.95
N ILE A 100 18.32 4.28 10.41
CA ILE A 100 17.63 3.00 10.22
C ILE A 100 17.34 2.38 11.58
N GLN A 101 16.08 2.06 11.80
CA GLN A 101 15.65 1.45 13.05
C GLN A 101 16.18 0.01 13.15
N PRO A 102 16.57 -0.45 14.37
CA PRO A 102 17.22 -1.76 14.56
C PRO A 102 16.43 -2.97 14.05
N GLN A 103 15.11 -2.84 13.89
CA GLN A 103 14.28 -3.89 13.30
C GLN A 103 14.39 -3.98 11.77
N LEU A 104 15.04 -3.02 11.10
CA LEU A 104 15.20 -2.98 9.65
C LEU A 104 16.67 -3.10 9.21
N THR A 105 17.63 -3.18 10.17
CA THR A 105 19.06 -3.31 9.94
C THR A 105 19.46 -4.78 9.76
N CYS A 106 19.14 -5.38 8.62
CA CYS A 106 19.28 -6.82 8.40
C CYS A 106 20.73 -7.29 8.40
N GLN A 107 21.65 -6.52 7.83
CA GLN A 107 23.08 -6.86 7.79
C GLN A 107 23.69 -6.81 9.18
N LYS A 108 23.37 -5.78 9.97
CA LYS A 108 23.80 -5.65 11.37
C LYS A 108 23.23 -6.76 12.26
N GLN A 109 22.08 -7.34 11.89
CA GLN A 109 21.47 -8.48 12.58
C GLN A 109 21.93 -9.83 12.00
N GLY A 110 23.00 -9.86 11.20
CA GLY A 110 23.66 -11.08 10.74
C GLY A 110 23.06 -11.71 9.49
N ARG A 111 22.35 -10.97 8.65
CA ARG A 111 21.85 -11.49 7.37
C ARG A 111 23.05 -11.78 6.45
N PRO A 112 23.22 -13.05 5.98
CA PRO A 112 24.43 -13.44 5.22
C PRO A 112 24.38 -12.99 3.77
N ASP A 113 23.21 -12.97 3.14
CA ASP A 113 23.04 -12.56 1.74
C ASP A 113 22.89 -11.04 1.62
N LYS A 114 23.28 -10.52 0.47
CA LYS A 114 23.21 -9.11 0.11
C LYS A 114 22.48 -8.87 -1.20
N ASP A 115 22.15 -9.92 -1.93
CA ASP A 115 21.62 -9.86 -3.30
C ASP A 115 20.28 -9.14 -3.37
N TYR A 116 19.42 -9.24 -2.31
CA TYR A 116 18.15 -8.55 -2.25
C TYR A 116 18.26 -7.03 -2.42
N ARG A 117 19.43 -6.44 -2.22
CA ARG A 117 19.69 -5.00 -2.36
C ARG A 117 20.09 -4.56 -3.76
N GLN A 118 20.48 -5.51 -4.62
CA GLN A 118 21.07 -5.28 -5.94
C GLN A 118 20.05 -5.27 -7.07
N TRP A 119 18.83 -4.88 -6.80
CA TRP A 119 17.74 -4.87 -7.79
C TRP A 119 17.16 -3.48 -7.96
N ARG A 120 16.93 -3.09 -9.22
CA ARG A 120 16.18 -1.89 -9.58
C ARG A 120 14.91 -2.22 -10.34
N TRP A 121 13.92 -1.41 -10.17
CA TRP A 121 12.69 -1.52 -10.95
C TRP A 121 12.88 -0.89 -12.33
N GLN A 122 12.55 -1.62 -13.39
CA GLN A 122 12.58 -1.18 -14.78
C GLN A 122 11.16 -1.22 -15.35
N PRO A 123 10.50 -0.07 -15.57
CA PRO A 123 9.20 -0.02 -16.23
C PRO A 123 9.26 -0.59 -17.64
N HIS A 124 8.12 -1.12 -18.12
CA HIS A 124 7.99 -1.55 -19.50
C HIS A 124 7.86 -0.33 -20.44
N GLY A 125 8.65 -0.30 -21.50
CA GLY A 125 8.53 0.70 -22.56
C GLY A 125 9.04 2.11 -22.23
N CYS A 126 9.55 2.34 -21.03
CA CYS A 126 10.12 3.62 -20.61
C CYS A 126 11.17 3.45 -19.52
N SER A 127 11.83 4.53 -19.12
CA SER A 127 12.83 4.53 -18.05
C SER A 127 12.33 5.26 -16.83
N LEU A 128 12.59 4.68 -15.64
CA LEU A 128 12.38 5.39 -14.38
C LEU A 128 13.47 6.46 -14.24
N PRO A 129 13.12 7.73 -13.97
CA PRO A 129 14.13 8.77 -13.70
C PRO A 129 15.00 8.36 -12.50
N SER A 130 16.31 8.50 -12.64
CA SER A 130 17.24 8.24 -11.53
C SER A 130 16.96 9.17 -10.37
N PHE A 131 16.96 8.63 -9.15
CA PHE A 131 16.78 9.42 -7.94
C PHE A 131 17.91 10.45 -7.80
N ASN A 132 17.55 11.72 -7.75
CA ASN A 132 18.48 12.83 -7.59
C ASN A 132 18.27 13.48 -6.22
N ALA A 133 19.13 13.13 -5.28
CA ALA A 133 19.06 13.61 -3.90
C ALA A 133 19.25 15.15 -3.79
N THR A 134 20.12 15.73 -4.62
CA THR A 134 20.32 17.18 -4.66
C THR A 134 19.06 17.91 -5.12
N LEU A 135 18.45 17.46 -6.21
CA LEU A 135 17.18 18.03 -6.70
C LEU A 135 16.08 17.89 -5.64
N MET A 136 16.00 16.75 -4.96
CA MET A 136 15.01 16.52 -3.91
C MET A 136 15.21 17.48 -2.73
N LEU A 137 16.43 17.64 -2.22
CA LEU A 137 16.75 18.55 -1.12
C LEU A 137 16.51 20.01 -1.49
N GLU A 138 16.93 20.45 -2.68
CA GLU A 138 16.66 21.82 -3.14
C GLU A 138 15.16 22.09 -3.30
N THR A 139 14.41 21.11 -3.76
CA THR A 139 12.94 21.21 -3.84
C THR A 139 12.30 21.32 -2.47
N LEU A 140 12.86 20.64 -1.47
CA LEU A 140 12.39 20.70 -0.08
C LEU A 140 12.79 22.00 0.65
N ARG A 141 13.62 22.84 0.08
CA ARG A 141 14.07 24.09 0.72
C ARG A 141 12.88 24.95 1.19
N GLY A 142 12.83 25.23 2.50
CA GLY A 142 11.74 25.97 3.14
C GLY A 142 10.43 25.19 3.20
N LYS A 143 10.45 23.87 3.05
CA LYS A 143 9.25 23.02 2.95
C LYS A 143 9.22 21.89 3.95
N ARG A 144 8.04 21.35 4.08
CA ARG A 144 7.70 20.28 4.99
C ARG A 144 7.17 19.07 4.21
N MET A 145 7.90 17.95 4.24
CA MET A 145 7.47 16.68 3.68
C MET A 145 7.01 15.74 4.82
N LEU A 146 5.83 15.16 4.69
CA LEU A 146 5.20 14.38 5.76
C LEU A 146 4.72 13.02 5.26
N TYR A 147 5.17 11.96 5.91
CA TYR A 147 4.66 10.61 5.79
C TYR A 147 3.65 10.34 6.91
N VAL A 148 2.49 9.75 6.59
CA VAL A 148 1.43 9.47 7.55
C VAL A 148 0.93 8.04 7.38
N GLY A 149 1.07 7.22 8.41
CA GLY A 149 0.64 5.83 8.33
C GLY A 149 1.13 4.96 9.48
N ASP A 150 1.43 3.71 9.15
CA ASP A 150 1.93 2.68 10.06
C ASP A 150 3.45 2.45 9.92
N SER A 151 3.94 1.30 10.43
CA SER A 151 5.36 0.94 10.38
C SER A 151 5.92 0.76 8.97
N LEU A 152 5.09 0.41 7.99
CA LEU A 152 5.53 0.27 6.59
C LEU A 152 5.78 1.64 5.96
N ASN A 153 4.91 2.61 6.24
CA ASN A 153 5.15 3.99 5.81
C ASN A 153 6.32 4.63 6.56
N ARG A 154 6.53 4.27 7.84
CA ARG A 154 7.72 4.68 8.60
C ARG A 154 9.01 4.15 7.94
N GLY A 155 9.01 2.92 7.45
CA GLY A 155 10.15 2.39 6.69
C GLY A 155 10.40 3.19 5.41
N GLN A 156 9.36 3.58 4.67
CA GLN A 156 9.49 4.45 3.50
C GLN A 156 10.03 5.83 3.87
N TYR A 157 9.60 6.41 4.98
CA TYR A 157 10.15 7.65 5.55
C TYR A 157 11.65 7.52 5.86
N VAL A 158 12.04 6.46 6.57
CA VAL A 158 13.45 6.23 6.92
C VAL A 158 14.31 6.06 5.66
N SER A 159 13.85 5.31 4.67
CA SER A 159 14.49 5.19 3.36
C SER A 159 14.71 6.57 2.71
N MET A 160 13.70 7.46 2.70
CA MET A 160 13.86 8.82 2.16
C MET A 160 14.93 9.61 2.92
N VAL A 161 14.96 9.51 4.25
CA VAL A 161 16.02 10.15 5.05
C VAL A 161 17.39 9.58 4.68
N CYS A 162 17.53 8.25 4.53
CA CYS A 162 18.79 7.62 4.15
C CYS A 162 19.29 8.03 2.77
N LEU A 163 18.39 8.22 1.82
CA LEU A 163 18.72 8.70 0.48
C LEU A 163 19.23 10.15 0.45
N LEU A 164 18.90 10.96 1.46
CA LEU A 164 19.16 12.39 1.46
C LEU A 164 20.23 12.86 2.47
N HIS A 165 20.30 12.22 3.64
CA HIS A 165 21.07 12.76 4.79
C HIS A 165 22.58 12.89 4.50
N ARG A 166 23.13 12.09 3.59
CA ARG A 166 24.59 12.13 3.23
C ARG A 166 25.02 13.46 2.59
N LEU A 167 24.08 14.16 1.95
CA LEU A 167 24.36 15.48 1.36
C LEU A 167 24.26 16.62 2.37
N ILE A 168 23.88 16.34 3.61
CA ILE A 168 23.69 17.31 4.68
C ILE A 168 24.79 17.14 5.72
N PRO A 169 25.57 18.20 6.05
CA PRO A 169 26.59 18.14 7.09
C PRO A 169 26.02 17.66 8.43
N GLU A 170 26.83 16.94 9.24
CA GLU A 170 26.37 16.37 10.51
C GLU A 170 25.81 17.41 11.48
N ASN A 171 26.42 18.59 11.57
CA ASN A 171 25.98 19.70 12.42
C ASN A 171 24.72 20.42 11.88
N ALA A 172 24.36 20.16 10.62
CA ALA A 172 23.20 20.79 9.94
C ALA A 172 21.98 19.85 9.85
N LYS A 173 22.01 18.71 10.52
CA LYS A 173 20.89 17.76 10.56
C LYS A 173 20.61 17.24 11.97
N SER A 174 19.36 16.87 12.23
CA SER A 174 18.93 16.20 13.46
C SER A 174 17.70 15.35 13.21
N MET A 175 17.45 14.35 14.08
CA MET A 175 16.19 13.60 14.11
C MET A 175 15.66 13.56 15.54
N GLU A 176 14.42 13.98 15.73
CA GLU A 176 13.77 14.05 17.04
C GLU A 176 12.37 13.43 16.98
N THR A 177 11.90 12.89 18.10
CA THR A 177 10.58 12.27 18.18
C THR A 177 9.76 12.91 19.29
N PHE A 178 8.54 13.34 18.94
CA PHE A 178 7.58 14.00 19.82
C PHE A 178 6.26 13.21 19.81
N GLY A 179 6.12 12.25 20.70
CA GLY A 179 4.95 11.35 20.72
C GLY A 179 4.82 10.57 19.40
N SER A 180 3.76 10.83 18.64
CA SER A 180 3.49 10.18 17.37
C SER A 180 4.20 10.81 16.14
N LEU A 181 4.94 11.90 16.34
CA LEU A 181 5.64 12.64 15.28
C LEU A 181 7.16 12.45 15.42
N THR A 182 7.81 11.96 14.36
CA THR A 182 9.28 11.97 14.21
C THR A 182 9.67 12.95 13.12
N VAL A 183 10.63 13.82 13.40
CA VAL A 183 11.06 14.91 12.52
C VAL A 183 12.54 14.78 12.22
N PHE A 184 12.89 14.59 10.97
CA PHE A 184 14.24 14.79 10.47
C PHE A 184 14.34 16.24 9.94
N THR A 185 15.31 17.00 10.46
CA THR A 185 15.53 18.40 10.10
C THR A 185 16.80 18.55 9.29
N ALA A 186 16.70 19.21 8.14
CA ALA A 186 17.81 19.65 7.30
C ALA A 186 17.95 21.18 7.43
N LYS A 187 18.82 21.65 8.38
CA LYS A 187 18.89 23.06 8.78
C LYS A 187 19.29 23.98 7.64
N ASP A 188 20.30 23.62 6.85
CA ASP A 188 20.80 24.43 5.72
C ASP A 188 19.78 24.58 4.59
N TYR A 189 18.80 23.72 4.56
CA TYR A 189 17.67 23.77 3.64
C TYR A 189 16.42 24.38 4.28
N ASN A 190 16.42 24.63 5.60
CA ASN A 190 15.21 25.00 6.34
C ASN A 190 14.05 24.05 6.00
N ALA A 191 14.34 22.75 5.95
CA ALA A 191 13.42 21.71 5.51
C ALA A 191 13.23 20.65 6.57
N THR A 192 12.03 20.04 6.60
CA THR A 192 11.75 18.86 7.43
C THR A 192 11.22 17.71 6.60
N ILE A 193 11.64 16.49 6.96
CA ILE A 193 11.04 15.24 6.52
C ILE A 193 10.49 14.57 7.77
N GLU A 194 9.20 14.29 7.79
CA GLU A 194 8.47 13.91 8.98
C GLU A 194 7.75 12.59 8.81
N PHE A 195 7.62 11.85 9.90
CA PHE A 195 6.73 10.70 9.98
C PHE A 195 5.74 10.91 11.12
N TYR A 196 4.45 10.74 10.82
CA TYR A 196 3.38 10.81 11.79
C TYR A 196 2.67 9.46 11.91
N TRP A 197 2.68 8.86 13.12
CA TRP A 197 2.00 7.61 13.40
C TRP A 197 0.49 7.80 13.42
N ALA A 198 -0.22 7.23 12.47
CA ALA A 198 -1.66 7.18 12.41
C ALA A 198 -2.10 5.99 11.54
N PRO A 199 -2.05 4.75 12.05
CA PRO A 199 -2.21 3.53 11.25
C PRO A 199 -3.56 3.41 10.57
N PHE A 200 -4.60 4.04 11.13
CA PHE A 200 -5.96 4.09 10.57
C PHE A 200 -6.32 5.44 9.94
N LEU A 201 -5.47 6.46 10.05
CA LEU A 201 -5.76 7.87 9.72
C LEU A 201 -6.89 8.49 10.56
N LEU A 202 -7.64 7.70 11.27
CA LEU A 202 -8.71 8.05 12.20
C LEU A 202 -8.25 7.74 13.63
N GLU A 203 -8.89 8.39 14.60
CA GLU A 203 -8.64 8.07 16.00
C GLU A 203 -8.92 6.60 16.31
N SER A 204 -7.99 5.98 17.02
CA SER A 204 -8.07 4.57 17.38
C SER A 204 -7.46 4.32 18.76
N ASN A 205 -7.72 3.15 19.32
CA ASN A 205 -7.01 2.67 20.51
C ASN A 205 -5.56 2.21 20.23
N SER A 206 -5.07 2.39 19.00
CA SER A 206 -3.70 2.06 18.56
C SER A 206 -2.90 3.31 18.13
N ASP A 207 -3.31 4.49 18.58
CA ASP A 207 -2.69 5.77 18.21
C ASP A 207 -1.36 6.05 18.93
N ASP A 208 -1.07 5.33 20.00
CA ASP A 208 0.22 5.46 20.69
C ASP A 208 1.32 4.80 19.86
N ALA A 209 2.35 5.55 19.49
CA ALA A 209 3.44 5.06 18.65
C ALA A 209 4.32 4.02 19.34
N VAL A 210 4.26 3.90 20.67
CA VAL A 210 5.03 2.96 21.49
C VAL A 210 4.15 1.78 21.91
N VAL A 211 2.97 2.06 22.47
CA VAL A 211 2.02 1.06 22.97
C VAL A 211 0.85 0.92 21.99
N HIS A 212 1.09 0.31 20.84
CA HIS A 212 0.11 0.22 19.75
C HIS A 212 -0.34 -1.21 19.40
N ARG A 213 0.37 -2.24 19.87
CA ARG A 213 0.06 -3.65 19.56
C ARG A 213 -1.11 -4.16 20.39
N ILE A 214 -2.30 -3.64 20.07
CA ILE A 214 -3.57 -4.00 20.71
C ILE A 214 -4.26 -5.01 19.82
N SER A 215 -4.65 -6.17 20.37
CA SER A 215 -5.35 -7.24 19.64
C SER A 215 -6.78 -6.84 19.26
N ASP A 216 -7.47 -6.12 20.15
CA ASP A 216 -8.84 -5.65 19.95
C ASP A 216 -8.87 -4.21 19.45
N ARG A 217 -8.75 -4.05 18.14
CA ARG A 217 -8.64 -2.75 17.49
C ARG A 217 -10.00 -2.10 17.30
N VAL A 218 -10.10 -0.84 17.70
CA VAL A 218 -11.30 -0.01 17.60
C VAL A 218 -10.94 1.32 16.94
N VAL A 219 -11.71 1.73 15.93
CA VAL A 219 -11.53 3.01 15.22
C VAL A 219 -12.76 3.87 15.41
N ARG A 220 -12.56 5.14 15.74
CA ARG A 220 -13.64 6.12 15.93
C ARG A 220 -14.08 6.75 14.61
N LYS A 221 -15.36 6.65 14.32
CA LYS A 221 -15.98 7.26 13.13
C LYS A 221 -15.89 8.79 13.16
N GLY A 222 -15.54 9.39 12.02
CA GLY A 222 -15.53 10.85 11.85
C GLY A 222 -14.38 11.59 12.51
N SER A 223 -13.44 10.91 13.13
CA SER A 223 -12.41 11.47 14.01
C SER A 223 -11.11 11.92 13.31
N ILE A 224 -11.06 12.00 11.98
CA ILE A 224 -9.84 12.28 11.23
C ILE A 224 -9.12 13.58 11.66
N ASN A 225 -9.84 14.55 12.19
CA ASN A 225 -9.26 15.79 12.64
C ASN A 225 -8.36 15.65 13.88
N LYS A 226 -8.46 14.53 14.63
CA LYS A 226 -7.52 14.26 15.75
C LYS A 226 -6.08 14.25 15.23
N HIS A 227 -5.85 13.57 14.12
CA HIS A 227 -4.53 13.48 13.46
C HIS A 227 -4.33 14.58 12.43
N GLY A 228 -5.36 14.86 11.64
CA GLY A 228 -5.31 15.80 10.52
C GLY A 228 -4.86 17.22 10.88
N LYS A 229 -5.09 17.68 12.11
CA LYS A 229 -4.55 18.96 12.59
C LYS A 229 -3.02 19.05 12.47
N ASN A 230 -2.31 17.92 12.62
CA ASN A 230 -0.86 17.83 12.52
C ASN A 230 -0.35 17.75 11.08
N TRP A 231 -1.22 17.46 10.12
CA TRP A 231 -0.86 17.34 8.71
C TRP A 231 -0.98 18.66 7.94
N LYS A 232 -1.67 19.65 8.54
CA LYS A 232 -1.84 20.98 7.92
C LYS A 232 -0.50 21.67 7.73
N GLY A 233 -0.36 22.36 6.59
CA GLY A 233 0.84 23.10 6.24
C GLY A 233 1.99 22.27 5.68
N ALA A 234 1.81 20.95 5.49
CA ALA A 234 2.77 20.15 4.76
C ALA A 234 2.68 20.43 3.25
N ASP A 235 3.83 20.52 2.59
CA ASP A 235 3.93 20.77 1.14
C ASP A 235 3.82 19.48 0.34
N ILE A 236 4.37 18.39 0.87
CA ILE A 236 4.30 17.05 0.30
C ILE A 236 3.80 16.11 1.38
N VAL A 237 2.73 15.35 1.09
CA VAL A 237 2.18 14.35 2.03
C VAL A 237 2.10 13.00 1.36
N VAL A 238 2.57 11.96 2.05
CA VAL A 238 2.55 10.57 1.61
C VAL A 238 1.75 9.75 2.61
N PHE A 239 0.53 9.41 2.27
CA PHE A 239 -0.31 8.54 3.07
C PHE A 239 -0.06 7.07 2.73
N ASN A 240 -0.08 6.22 3.75
CA ASN A 240 -0.22 4.78 3.61
C ASN A 240 -1.04 4.26 4.80
N THR A 241 -2.07 3.50 4.52
CA THR A 241 -2.86 2.80 5.53
C THR A 241 -3.49 1.58 4.88
N TYR A 242 -3.16 0.41 5.38
CA TYR A 242 -3.66 -0.86 4.88
C TYR A 242 -3.57 -1.95 5.95
N LEU A 243 -2.35 -2.31 6.37
CA LEU A 243 -2.04 -3.49 7.17
C LEU A 243 -2.90 -3.61 8.44
N TRP A 244 -3.10 -2.49 9.12
CA TRP A 244 -3.79 -2.45 10.41
C TRP A 244 -5.29 -2.71 10.31
N TRP A 245 -5.88 -2.52 9.12
CA TRP A 245 -7.27 -2.86 8.84
C TRP A 245 -7.48 -4.37 8.62
N MET A 246 -6.41 -5.13 8.32
CA MET A 246 -6.47 -6.54 7.93
C MET A 246 -6.49 -7.50 9.12
N THR A 247 -7.33 -7.26 10.12
CA THR A 247 -7.40 -8.07 11.35
C THR A 247 -8.49 -9.14 11.36
N GLY A 248 -9.35 -9.17 10.36
CA GLY A 248 -10.45 -10.12 10.28
C GLY A 248 -11.41 -9.77 9.15
N LEU A 249 -12.57 -10.39 9.13
CA LEU A 249 -13.65 -10.07 8.18
C LEU A 249 -14.51 -8.90 8.67
N GLU A 250 -14.51 -8.66 9.97
CA GLU A 250 -15.26 -7.57 10.61
C GLU A 250 -14.32 -6.67 11.39
N PHE A 251 -14.76 -5.42 11.56
CA PHE A 251 -14.02 -4.37 12.23
C PHE A 251 -14.90 -3.58 13.21
N LYS A 252 -14.33 -3.19 14.36
CA LYS A 252 -15.02 -2.44 15.41
C LYS A 252 -14.97 -0.94 15.15
N ILE A 253 -16.13 -0.31 14.98
CA ILE A 253 -16.27 1.12 14.76
C ILE A 253 -16.98 1.75 15.94
N LEU A 254 -16.28 2.63 16.66
CA LEU A 254 -16.84 3.45 17.73
C LEU A 254 -17.61 4.63 17.14
N GLN A 255 -18.89 4.77 17.51
CA GLN A 255 -19.77 5.84 17.05
C GLN A 255 -19.60 7.12 17.88
N GLY A 256 -19.35 6.98 19.20
CA GLY A 256 -19.18 8.05 20.18
C GLY A 256 -17.71 8.47 20.39
N SER A 257 -17.32 8.63 21.65
CA SER A 257 -15.96 8.97 22.09
C SER A 257 -15.30 7.82 22.85
N PHE A 258 -13.96 7.78 22.83
CA PHE A 258 -13.21 6.91 23.73
C PHE A 258 -13.33 7.33 25.21
N ASP A 259 -13.83 8.53 25.48
CA ASP A 259 -14.05 9.04 26.85
C ASP A 259 -15.45 8.70 27.38
N ASP A 260 -16.38 8.20 26.51
CA ASP A 260 -17.72 7.82 26.95
C ASP A 260 -17.67 6.62 27.92
N GLU A 261 -18.50 6.62 28.98
CA GLU A 261 -18.56 5.51 29.95
C GLU A 261 -19.05 4.22 29.25
N VAL A 262 -20.07 4.32 28.42
CA VAL A 262 -20.59 3.21 27.62
C VAL A 262 -20.19 3.39 26.15
N LYS A 263 -19.46 2.41 25.62
CA LYS A 263 -18.96 2.46 24.22
C LYS A 263 -20.05 1.98 23.26
N ASP A 264 -20.49 2.85 22.37
CA ASP A 264 -21.35 2.48 21.22
C ASP A 264 -20.47 1.97 20.08
N ILE A 265 -20.31 0.63 20.02
CA ILE A 265 -19.45 -0.05 19.04
C ILE A 265 -20.32 -0.82 18.06
N ALA A 266 -20.21 -0.45 16.77
CA ALA A 266 -20.81 -1.17 15.66
C ALA A 266 -19.78 -2.12 15.03
N MET A 267 -20.19 -3.35 14.72
CA MET A 267 -19.43 -4.29 13.89
C MET A 267 -19.79 -4.03 12.42
N VAL A 268 -18.80 -3.87 11.57
CA VAL A 268 -18.97 -3.69 10.12
C VAL A 268 -17.98 -4.53 9.36
N SER A 269 -18.22 -4.80 8.07
CA SER A 269 -17.22 -5.48 7.25
C SER A 269 -15.92 -4.69 7.21
N THR A 270 -14.80 -5.40 7.13
CA THR A 270 -13.47 -4.76 7.00
C THR A 270 -13.42 -3.82 5.79
N GLU A 271 -14.05 -4.21 4.68
CA GLU A 271 -14.14 -3.43 3.45
C GLU A 271 -14.90 -2.10 3.68
N ASP A 272 -16.00 -2.12 4.43
CA ASP A 272 -16.79 -0.92 4.73
C ASP A 272 -16.08 -0.01 5.73
N ALA A 273 -15.42 -0.58 6.74
CA ALA A 273 -14.58 0.15 7.67
C ALA A 273 -13.43 0.87 6.93
N TYR A 274 -12.73 0.14 6.07
CA TYR A 274 -11.66 0.70 5.25
C TYR A 274 -12.16 1.78 4.28
N ARG A 275 -13.29 1.53 3.61
CA ARG A 275 -13.99 2.51 2.74
C ARG A 275 -14.33 3.79 3.48
N MET A 276 -14.78 3.67 4.73
CA MET A 276 -15.07 4.82 5.60
C MET A 276 -13.80 5.64 5.88
N GLY A 277 -12.71 4.98 6.22
CA GLY A 277 -11.40 5.60 6.44
C GLY A 277 -10.92 6.36 5.20
N MET A 278 -10.93 5.70 4.04
CA MET A 278 -10.50 6.30 2.76
C MET A 278 -11.35 7.50 2.37
N LYS A 279 -12.69 7.41 2.48
CA LYS A 279 -13.58 8.54 2.21
C LYS A 279 -13.34 9.70 3.18
N SER A 280 -12.99 9.42 4.44
CA SER A 280 -12.67 10.44 5.43
C SER A 280 -11.38 11.17 5.07
N MET A 281 -10.33 10.44 4.67
CA MET A 281 -9.07 11.01 4.18
C MET A 281 -9.30 11.91 2.97
N LEU A 282 -10.01 11.43 1.94
CA LEU A 282 -10.26 12.21 0.73
C LEU A 282 -11.01 13.52 1.02
N ARG A 283 -12.05 13.46 1.87
CA ARG A 283 -12.79 14.66 2.29
C ARG A 283 -11.90 15.64 3.05
N TRP A 284 -11.04 15.11 3.92
CA TRP A 284 -10.13 15.94 4.70
C TRP A 284 -9.10 16.63 3.79
N VAL A 285 -8.47 15.90 2.87
CA VAL A 285 -7.52 16.45 1.88
C VAL A 285 -8.19 17.54 1.04
N LYS A 286 -9.38 17.27 0.50
CA LYS A 286 -10.14 18.23 -0.29
C LYS A 286 -10.41 19.54 0.45
N LYS A 287 -10.67 19.45 1.77
CA LYS A 287 -11.03 20.60 2.60
C LYS A 287 -9.81 21.41 3.06
N ASN A 288 -8.68 20.75 3.30
CA ASN A 288 -7.57 21.36 4.06
C ASN A 288 -6.28 21.52 3.25
N MET A 289 -6.17 20.97 2.04
CA MET A 289 -4.97 21.05 1.21
C MET A 289 -5.25 21.78 -0.10
N ASP A 290 -4.39 22.76 -0.42
CA ASP A 290 -4.45 23.49 -1.69
C ASP A 290 -3.66 22.73 -2.77
N PRO A 291 -4.32 22.19 -3.82
CA PRO A 291 -3.64 21.41 -4.86
C PRO A 291 -2.67 22.24 -5.73
N LYS A 292 -2.67 23.56 -5.59
CA LYS A 292 -1.70 24.44 -6.26
C LYS A 292 -0.38 24.56 -5.49
N LYS A 293 -0.36 24.15 -4.22
CA LYS A 293 0.80 24.27 -3.32
C LYS A 293 1.24 22.92 -2.79
N THR A 294 0.29 22.02 -2.49
CA THR A 294 0.55 20.73 -1.84
C THR A 294 0.43 19.59 -2.84
N ARG A 295 1.40 18.69 -2.83
CA ARG A 295 1.31 17.39 -3.49
C ARG A 295 0.93 16.31 -2.48
N VAL A 296 -0.09 15.55 -2.81
CA VAL A 296 -0.57 14.45 -1.98
C VAL A 296 -0.40 13.13 -2.72
N PHE A 297 0.22 12.17 -2.04
CA PHE A 297 0.45 10.81 -2.52
C PHE A 297 -0.25 9.82 -1.61
N PHE A 298 -0.65 8.70 -2.18
CA PHE A 298 -1.11 7.55 -1.44
C PHE A 298 -0.35 6.32 -1.90
N THR A 299 0.49 5.77 -1.02
CA THR A 299 1.20 4.50 -1.27
C THR A 299 0.24 3.34 -1.06
N SER A 300 0.10 2.47 -2.05
CA SER A 300 -0.79 1.31 -1.99
C SER A 300 -0.33 0.28 -0.95
N MET A 301 -1.01 -0.84 -0.90
CA MET A 301 -0.69 -1.92 0.01
C MET A 301 0.73 -2.46 -0.19
N SER A 302 1.48 -2.56 0.90
CA SER A 302 2.69 -3.37 0.97
C SER A 302 2.30 -4.84 1.20
N PRO A 303 2.63 -5.78 0.31
CA PRO A 303 2.29 -7.18 0.50
C PRO A 303 3.09 -7.82 1.64
N SER A 304 2.61 -8.94 2.14
CA SER A 304 3.34 -9.84 3.04
C SER A 304 3.53 -11.20 2.40
N HIS A 305 4.49 -11.99 2.91
CA HIS A 305 4.83 -13.31 2.39
C HIS A 305 4.79 -14.36 3.52
N GLN A 306 3.58 -14.52 4.11
CA GLN A 306 3.36 -15.39 5.26
C GLN A 306 3.18 -16.87 4.89
N LYS A 307 2.86 -17.18 3.63
CA LYS A 307 2.52 -18.53 3.18
C LYS A 307 3.32 -18.91 1.95
N SER A 308 4.34 -19.74 2.14
CA SER A 308 5.20 -20.19 1.04
C SER A 308 4.48 -20.95 -0.05
N ILE A 309 3.36 -21.60 0.27
CA ILE A 309 2.53 -22.32 -0.71
C ILE A 309 2.01 -21.39 -1.82
N ASP A 310 1.87 -20.09 -1.56
CA ASP A 310 1.43 -19.11 -2.55
C ASP A 310 2.41 -18.96 -3.73
N TRP A 311 3.70 -19.31 -3.53
CA TRP A 311 4.73 -19.28 -4.58
C TRP A 311 5.38 -20.64 -4.82
N GLY A 312 4.67 -21.74 -4.46
CA GLY A 312 5.12 -23.11 -4.70
C GLY A 312 6.15 -23.64 -3.71
N GLY A 313 6.31 -22.98 -2.55
CA GLY A 313 7.14 -23.46 -1.45
C GLY A 313 6.46 -24.53 -0.58
N GLU A 314 7.20 -25.04 0.40
CA GLU A 314 6.72 -26.09 1.30
C GLU A 314 5.56 -25.59 2.20
N PRO A 315 4.55 -26.41 2.49
CA PRO A 315 3.49 -26.07 3.42
C PRO A 315 4.01 -25.64 4.80
N ASN A 316 3.34 -24.68 5.44
CA ASN A 316 3.69 -24.13 6.75
C ASN A 316 5.02 -23.35 6.82
N MET A 317 5.64 -23.08 5.69
CA MET A 317 6.77 -22.15 5.58
C MET A 317 6.29 -20.74 5.21
N ASN A 318 7.18 -19.77 5.34
CA ASN A 318 6.96 -18.37 4.99
C ASN A 318 8.21 -17.77 4.32
N CYS A 319 8.44 -16.46 4.41
CA CYS A 319 9.63 -15.80 3.86
C CYS A 319 10.95 -16.17 4.56
N TYR A 320 10.93 -17.02 5.57
CA TYR A 320 12.16 -17.48 6.21
C TYR A 320 13.05 -18.21 5.20
N ASN A 321 14.32 -17.84 5.15
CA ASN A 321 15.33 -18.42 4.27
C ASN A 321 15.09 -18.19 2.76
N GLU A 322 14.19 -17.27 2.39
CA GLU A 322 13.98 -16.87 1.00
C GLU A 322 15.04 -15.84 0.58
N THR A 323 15.82 -16.15 -0.44
CA THR A 323 16.93 -15.31 -0.95
C THR A 323 16.74 -14.92 -2.41
N THR A 324 15.68 -15.39 -3.06
CA THR A 324 15.35 -15.09 -4.47
C THR A 324 13.96 -14.51 -4.58
N MET A 325 13.74 -13.66 -5.57
CA MET A 325 12.42 -13.12 -5.85
C MET A 325 11.49 -14.16 -6.48
N ILE A 326 10.20 -13.84 -6.56
CA ILE A 326 9.21 -14.63 -7.31
C ILE A 326 9.30 -14.21 -8.78
N GLU A 327 9.49 -15.19 -9.67
CA GLU A 327 9.66 -14.97 -11.12
C GLU A 327 8.32 -14.94 -11.86
N ASP A 328 7.27 -15.58 -11.32
CA ASP A 328 5.96 -15.60 -11.92
C ASP A 328 5.33 -14.19 -11.95
N GLN A 329 5.24 -13.62 -13.13
CA GLN A 329 4.68 -12.30 -13.38
C GLN A 329 3.18 -12.19 -13.05
N SER A 330 2.48 -13.31 -12.97
CA SER A 330 1.06 -13.38 -12.62
C SER A 330 0.82 -13.54 -11.11
N TYR A 331 1.90 -13.70 -10.32
CA TYR A 331 1.82 -13.92 -8.88
C TYR A 331 1.01 -12.85 -8.15
N TRP A 332 0.12 -13.31 -7.29
CA TRP A 332 -0.60 -12.49 -6.33
C TRP A 332 -0.80 -13.29 -5.04
N GLY A 333 -0.10 -12.92 -3.98
CA GLY A 333 -0.16 -13.62 -2.70
C GLY A 333 -1.53 -13.58 -2.05
N SER A 334 -1.94 -14.67 -1.41
CA SER A 334 -3.23 -14.80 -0.72
C SER A 334 -3.38 -13.85 0.47
N ASP A 335 -2.27 -13.39 1.05
CA ASP A 335 -2.24 -12.41 2.13
C ASP A 335 -2.66 -11.01 1.66
N SER A 336 -2.65 -10.77 0.34
CA SER A 336 -3.06 -9.53 -0.27
C SER A 336 -4.54 -9.57 -0.62
N ARG A 337 -5.38 -8.95 0.21
CA ARG A 337 -6.84 -8.96 0.00
C ARG A 337 -7.23 -8.14 -1.22
N LYS A 338 -7.59 -8.80 -2.33
CA LYS A 338 -8.07 -8.16 -3.56
C LYS A 338 -9.28 -7.27 -3.30
N SER A 339 -10.23 -7.68 -2.45
CA SER A 339 -11.41 -6.90 -2.09
C SER A 339 -11.09 -5.52 -1.52
N ILE A 340 -10.02 -5.41 -0.75
CA ILE A 340 -9.55 -4.13 -0.20
C ILE A 340 -8.91 -3.25 -1.28
N MET A 341 -8.14 -3.85 -2.20
CA MET A 341 -7.59 -3.12 -3.34
C MET A 341 -8.70 -2.58 -4.26
N GLU A 342 -9.78 -3.34 -4.42
CA GLU A 342 -10.98 -2.88 -5.12
C GLU A 342 -11.64 -1.70 -4.42
N VAL A 343 -11.73 -1.72 -3.07
CA VAL A 343 -12.23 -0.58 -2.29
C VAL A 343 -11.40 0.67 -2.58
N ILE A 344 -10.07 0.58 -2.55
CA ILE A 344 -9.18 1.69 -2.90
C ILE A 344 -9.50 2.19 -4.31
N GLY A 345 -9.49 1.31 -5.30
CA GLY A 345 -9.78 1.64 -6.69
C GLY A 345 -11.13 2.33 -6.87
N GLN A 346 -12.20 1.81 -6.24
CA GLN A 346 -13.54 2.39 -6.30
C GLN A 346 -13.61 3.79 -5.67
N VAL A 347 -12.97 3.97 -4.50
CA VAL A 347 -13.01 5.23 -3.77
C VAL A 347 -12.23 6.32 -4.50
N PHE A 348 -11.05 5.99 -5.03
CA PHE A 348 -10.21 6.93 -5.77
C PHE A 348 -10.81 7.29 -7.13
N ARG A 349 -11.30 6.31 -7.92
CA ARG A 349 -11.97 6.60 -9.22
C ARG A 349 -13.18 7.53 -9.09
N ARG A 350 -13.92 7.45 -8.01
CA ARG A 350 -15.08 8.33 -7.74
C ARG A 350 -14.68 9.68 -7.17
N SER A 351 -13.41 9.86 -6.81
CA SER A 351 -12.91 11.09 -6.20
C SER A 351 -12.38 12.04 -7.26
N LYS A 352 -12.65 13.33 -7.08
CA LYS A 352 -12.01 14.42 -7.84
C LYS A 352 -10.87 15.09 -7.05
N VAL A 353 -10.46 14.49 -5.93
CA VAL A 353 -9.36 15.00 -5.11
C VAL A 353 -8.05 14.65 -5.81
N PRO A 354 -7.15 15.61 -6.03
CA PRO A 354 -5.89 15.39 -6.74
C PRO A 354 -4.88 14.69 -5.80
N ILE A 355 -4.96 13.36 -5.73
CA ILE A 355 -4.00 12.50 -5.03
C ILE A 355 -3.31 11.62 -6.08
N THR A 356 -1.98 11.59 -6.03
CA THR A 356 -1.18 10.68 -6.85
C THR A 356 -1.12 9.32 -6.18
N PHE A 357 -1.58 8.28 -6.86
CA PHE A 357 -1.54 6.92 -6.36
C PHE A 357 -0.20 6.26 -6.71
N LEU A 358 0.53 5.79 -5.71
CA LEU A 358 1.76 5.03 -5.88
C LEU A 358 1.42 3.54 -5.79
N ASN A 359 1.28 2.89 -6.92
CA ASN A 359 0.88 1.48 -7.01
C ASN A 359 2.08 0.55 -6.81
N ILE A 360 2.51 0.38 -5.56
CA ILE A 360 3.69 -0.42 -5.21
C ILE A 360 3.38 -1.90 -4.96
N THR A 361 2.10 -2.30 -4.96
CA THR A 361 1.68 -3.62 -4.49
C THR A 361 2.26 -4.73 -5.35
N GLN A 362 2.02 -4.71 -6.67
CA GLN A 362 2.45 -5.79 -7.56
C GLN A 362 3.98 -5.91 -7.62
N LEU A 363 4.69 -4.81 -7.81
CA LEU A 363 6.16 -4.84 -7.87
C LEU A 363 6.79 -5.33 -6.56
N SER A 364 6.15 -5.04 -5.42
CA SER A 364 6.60 -5.51 -4.11
C SER A 364 6.26 -6.99 -3.87
N SER A 365 5.20 -7.52 -4.50
CA SER A 365 4.79 -8.92 -4.36
C SER A 365 5.85 -9.91 -4.87
N TYR A 366 6.70 -9.51 -5.80
CA TYR A 366 7.78 -10.38 -6.28
C TYR A 366 8.92 -10.54 -5.26
N ARG A 367 9.02 -9.70 -4.25
CA ARG A 367 10.21 -9.51 -3.42
C ARG A 367 10.14 -10.23 -2.07
N LYS A 368 9.74 -11.52 -2.07
CA LYS A 368 9.78 -12.37 -0.87
C LYS A 368 11.17 -12.44 -0.21
N ASP A 369 12.21 -12.21 -1.00
CA ASP A 369 13.63 -12.17 -0.62
C ASP A 369 14.01 -10.96 0.25
N ALA A 370 13.26 -9.87 0.21
CA ALA A 370 13.67 -8.59 0.77
C ALA A 370 13.12 -8.30 2.17
N HIS A 371 12.37 -9.23 2.78
CA HIS A 371 11.86 -9.07 4.14
C HIS A 371 12.96 -9.17 5.20
N THR A 372 12.70 -8.57 6.36
CA THR A 372 13.62 -8.66 7.50
C THR A 372 13.77 -10.09 8.02
N SER A 373 12.74 -10.91 7.85
CA SER A 373 12.73 -12.30 8.27
C SER A 373 13.17 -12.45 9.74
N ILE A 374 14.16 -13.26 10.03
CA ILE A 374 14.75 -13.40 11.38
C ILE A 374 15.83 -12.34 11.66
N TYR A 375 16.31 -11.63 10.66
CA TYR A 375 17.42 -10.69 10.72
C TYR A 375 16.94 -9.28 11.17
N LYS A 376 16.36 -9.25 12.36
CA LYS A 376 15.86 -8.03 13.01
C LYS A 376 16.20 -8.04 14.49
N LYS A 377 16.26 -6.87 15.10
CA LYS A 377 16.44 -6.79 16.55
C LYS A 377 15.31 -7.55 17.25
N GLN A 378 15.69 -8.47 18.12
CA GLN A 378 14.76 -9.13 19.04
C GLN A 378 14.62 -8.25 20.29
N TRP A 379 13.37 -7.94 20.66
CA TRP A 379 13.06 -7.11 21.83
C TRP A 379 13.04 -7.90 23.15
N SER A 380 12.89 -9.22 23.02
CA SER A 380 12.98 -10.19 24.11
C SER A 380 13.85 -11.36 23.66
N PRO A 381 14.54 -12.05 24.59
CA PRO A 381 15.24 -13.30 24.25
C PRO A 381 14.28 -14.30 23.58
N LEU A 382 14.79 -14.98 22.53
CA LEU A 382 14.03 -16.05 21.87
C LEU A 382 13.89 -17.24 22.81
N THR A 383 12.73 -17.89 22.79
CA THR A 383 12.51 -19.16 23.51
C THR A 383 13.24 -20.31 22.82
N ALA A 384 13.40 -21.46 23.51
CA ALA A 384 13.99 -22.65 22.93
C ALA A 384 13.19 -23.14 21.72
N GLU A 385 11.86 -23.06 21.75
CA GLU A 385 10.97 -23.43 20.65
C GLU A 385 11.15 -22.50 19.44
N GLN A 386 11.30 -21.19 19.68
CA GLN A 386 11.56 -20.23 18.61
C GLN A 386 12.93 -20.48 17.95
N LEU A 387 13.96 -20.74 18.75
CA LEU A 387 15.30 -21.06 18.25
C LEU A 387 15.28 -22.36 17.42
N ALA A 388 14.49 -23.36 17.81
CA ALA A 388 14.33 -24.61 17.09
C ALA A 388 13.46 -24.44 15.80
N ASN A 389 12.60 -23.41 15.74
CA ASN A 389 11.71 -23.15 14.60
C ASN A 389 11.71 -21.65 14.22
N PRO A 390 12.70 -21.19 13.44
CA PRO A 390 12.83 -19.80 13.03
C PRO A 390 11.63 -19.24 12.23
N VAL A 391 10.89 -20.10 11.53
CA VAL A 391 9.66 -19.74 10.81
C VAL A 391 8.64 -19.08 11.74
N SER A 392 8.58 -19.51 13.01
CA SER A 392 7.58 -19.03 13.99
C SER A 392 7.72 -17.56 14.37
N TYR A 393 8.91 -16.93 14.16
CA TYR A 393 9.13 -15.53 14.48
C TYR A 393 9.67 -14.70 13.32
N ALA A 394 9.80 -15.30 12.13
CA ALA A 394 10.18 -14.57 10.93
C ALA A 394 9.18 -13.45 10.63
N ASP A 395 9.70 -12.28 10.34
CA ASP A 395 8.92 -11.10 9.97
C ASP A 395 8.84 -10.98 8.45
N CYS A 396 7.73 -11.42 7.90
CA CYS A 396 7.46 -11.40 6.46
C CYS A 396 6.54 -10.21 6.07
N VAL A 397 6.56 -9.15 6.87
CA VAL A 397 5.78 -7.93 6.67
C VAL A 397 6.70 -6.73 6.44
N HIS A 398 7.74 -6.58 7.27
CA HIS A 398 8.68 -5.47 7.17
C HIS A 398 9.85 -5.82 6.22
N TRP A 399 10.47 -4.78 5.70
CA TRP A 399 11.51 -4.85 4.67
C TRP A 399 12.86 -4.40 5.23
N CYS A 400 13.93 -5.07 4.81
CA CYS A 400 15.29 -4.61 5.10
C CYS A 400 15.57 -3.24 4.45
N LEU A 401 16.37 -2.41 5.09
CA LEU A 401 16.93 -1.19 4.52
C LEU A 401 18.47 -1.25 4.53
N PRO A 402 19.13 -0.82 3.43
CA PRO A 402 18.56 -0.47 2.12
C PRO A 402 17.85 -1.65 1.46
N GLY A 403 16.84 -1.35 0.61
CA GLY A 403 16.07 -2.39 -0.07
C GLY A 403 14.83 -1.90 -0.78
N LEU A 404 13.75 -2.67 -0.71
CA LEU A 404 12.53 -2.43 -1.50
C LEU A 404 11.92 -1.03 -1.32
N GLN A 405 11.96 -0.47 -0.13
CA GLN A 405 11.35 0.84 0.16
C GLN A 405 12.10 2.00 -0.50
N ASP A 406 13.36 1.80 -0.88
CA ASP A 406 14.10 2.78 -1.69
C ASP A 406 13.46 2.92 -3.08
N THR A 407 13.04 1.81 -3.67
CA THR A 407 12.29 1.83 -4.94
C THR A 407 10.94 2.54 -4.81
N TRP A 408 10.24 2.42 -3.67
CA TRP A 408 9.00 3.20 -3.47
C TRP A 408 9.27 4.70 -3.48
N ASN A 409 10.42 5.14 -2.96
CA ASN A 409 10.83 6.54 -2.99
C ASN A 409 11.34 6.98 -4.36
N GLU A 410 11.94 6.10 -5.16
CA GLU A 410 12.26 6.38 -6.57
C GLU A 410 10.98 6.59 -7.39
N LEU A 411 9.94 5.78 -7.18
CA LEU A 411 8.63 5.95 -7.80
C LEU A 411 7.93 7.24 -7.34
N LEU A 412 8.05 7.58 -6.05
CA LEU A 412 7.56 8.85 -5.52
C LEU A 412 8.30 10.02 -6.18
N PHE A 413 9.63 9.96 -6.28
CA PHE A 413 10.46 10.95 -6.97
C PHE A 413 10.02 11.12 -8.43
N ALA A 414 9.86 10.03 -9.15
CA ALA A 414 9.40 10.05 -10.54
C ALA A 414 8.03 10.77 -10.64
N LYS A 415 7.06 10.41 -9.80
CA LYS A 415 5.72 11.01 -9.82
C LYS A 415 5.64 12.41 -9.20
N LEU A 416 6.63 12.86 -8.46
CA LEU A 416 6.74 14.22 -7.96
C LEU A 416 7.21 15.15 -9.06
N PHE A 417 8.26 14.78 -9.77
CA PHE A 417 8.96 15.61 -10.73
C PHE A 417 8.49 15.41 -12.18
N TYR A 418 8.03 14.22 -12.51
CA TYR A 418 7.54 13.82 -13.84
C TYR A 418 6.15 13.13 -13.70
N PRO A 419 5.12 13.86 -13.26
CA PRO A 419 3.78 13.30 -12.98
C PRO A 419 3.06 12.71 -14.19
#